data_4a624b095ccb2b60a8e12f7efa52b9bc
#
_entry.id   4a624b095ccb2b60a8e12f7efa52b9bc
#
_cell.length_a   1.000
_cell.length_b   1.000
_cell.length_c   1.000
_cell.angle_alpha   90.00
_cell.angle_beta   90.00
_cell.angle_gamma   90.00
#
_symmetry.space_group_name_H-M   'P 1'
#
loop_
_entity.id
_entity.type
_entity.pdbx_description
1 polymer ?
#
loop_
_entity_poly.entity_id
_entity_poly.type
_entity_poly.pdbx_seq_one_letter_code
_entity_poly.pdbx_strand_id
1 'polypeptide(L)'
;LRQTNIVRMLAYSSIAQGGFILMPLAVAAEGNSSAAVLRSVVTYLIVYAATNLGMFGIILAVSRKTRSGELASFGGLFSYAPGLGALATIFLASLAGIPPLGGWIGKFSAFQAVLEAGTTWGYVLAVIGAVNSVIAFGYYGNVMREMWMRPVPDGDTSAIATPAPLKLALGITGLATLALGILPGVALHFGDIAVFSSAFGG
;
A
#
# COMPACT_ATOMS: atom_id res chain seq x y z
N LEU A 1 0.92 4.90 -16.21
CA LEU A 1 2.02 5.84 -15.96
C LEU A 1 1.70 7.29 -16.38
N ARG A 2 0.67 7.51 -17.22
CA ARG A 2 0.24 8.84 -17.69
C ARG A 2 -1.05 9.32 -17.05
N GLN A 3 -1.49 8.68 -15.97
CA GLN A 3 -2.71 9.09 -15.26
C GLN A 3 -2.45 10.40 -14.51
N THR A 4 -3.31 11.40 -14.75
CA THR A 4 -3.25 12.71 -14.11
C THR A 4 -4.18 12.82 -12.90
N ASN A 5 -5.18 11.94 -12.79
CA ASN A 5 -6.10 11.90 -11.68
C ASN A 5 -5.63 10.88 -10.63
N ILE A 6 -5.41 11.35 -9.38
CA ILE A 6 -4.83 10.51 -8.32
C ILE A 6 -5.78 9.39 -7.88
N VAL A 7 -7.08 9.63 -7.88
CA VAL A 7 -8.08 8.60 -7.50
C VAL A 7 -8.08 7.47 -8.53
N ARG A 8 -8.08 7.80 -9.82
CA ARG A 8 -7.98 6.80 -10.89
C ARG A 8 -6.64 6.08 -10.87
N MET A 9 -5.55 6.78 -10.57
CA MET A 9 -4.24 6.16 -10.44
C MET A 9 -4.22 5.13 -9.30
N LEU A 10 -4.79 5.45 -8.13
CA LEU A 10 -4.90 4.49 -7.03
C LEU A 10 -5.88 3.35 -7.33
N ALA A 11 -6.92 3.57 -8.11
CA ALA A 11 -7.79 2.49 -8.58
C ALA A 11 -7.02 1.47 -9.43
N TYR A 12 -6.20 1.92 -10.39
CA TYR A 12 -5.32 1.03 -11.15
C TYR A 12 -4.25 0.37 -10.26
N SER A 13 -3.72 1.12 -9.29
CA SER A 13 -2.84 0.57 -8.27
C SER A 13 -3.52 -0.56 -7.48
N SER A 14 -4.79 -0.40 -7.11
CA SER A 14 -5.56 -1.43 -6.39
C SER A 14 -5.69 -2.73 -7.19
N ILE A 15 -5.82 -2.64 -8.52
CA ILE A 15 -5.81 -3.82 -9.40
C ILE A 15 -4.45 -4.53 -9.32
N ALA A 16 -3.36 -3.77 -9.38
CA ALA A 16 -2.01 -4.33 -9.28
C ALA A 16 -1.75 -4.96 -7.89
N GLN A 17 -2.18 -4.30 -6.82
CA GLN A 17 -2.07 -4.84 -5.45
C GLN A 17 -2.93 -6.10 -5.27
N GLY A 18 -4.13 -6.12 -5.87
CA GLY A 18 -4.97 -7.32 -5.94
C GLY A 18 -4.25 -8.50 -6.61
N GLY A 19 -3.51 -8.24 -7.68
CA GLY A 19 -2.65 -9.25 -8.32
C GLY A 19 -1.60 -9.83 -7.38
N PHE A 20 -0.92 -9.00 -6.59
CA PHE A 20 0.03 -9.47 -5.57
C PHE A 20 -0.65 -10.30 -4.47
N ILE A 21 -1.84 -9.88 -4.01
CA ILE A 21 -2.62 -10.59 -2.99
C ILE A 21 -3.05 -11.98 -3.49
N LEU A 22 -3.44 -12.09 -4.75
CA LEU A 22 -3.89 -13.34 -5.36
C LEU A 22 -2.76 -14.25 -5.82
N MET A 23 -1.53 -13.72 -5.98
CA MET A 23 -0.38 -14.47 -6.49
C MET A 23 -0.08 -15.76 -5.72
N PRO A 24 -0.11 -15.79 -4.36
CA PRO A 24 0.08 -17.03 -3.59
C PRO A 24 -0.99 -18.08 -3.86
N LEU A 25 -2.24 -17.66 -4.12
CA LEU A 25 -3.34 -18.60 -4.39
C LEU A 25 -3.15 -19.35 -5.71
N ALA A 26 -2.47 -18.75 -6.68
CA ALA A 26 -2.22 -19.38 -7.97
C ALA A 26 -1.30 -20.61 -7.87
N VAL A 27 -0.52 -20.73 -6.81
CA VAL A 27 0.40 -21.86 -6.55
C VAL A 27 -0.04 -22.72 -5.34
N ALA A 28 -1.23 -22.49 -4.82
CA ALA A 28 -1.73 -23.17 -3.61
C ALA A 28 -1.83 -24.70 -3.77
N ALA A 29 -2.08 -25.19 -4.98
CA ALA A 29 -2.18 -26.64 -5.28
C ALA A 29 -0.82 -27.30 -5.56
N GLU A 30 0.28 -26.52 -5.66
CA GLU A 30 1.56 -26.96 -6.21
C GLU A 30 2.63 -27.18 -5.14
N GLY A 31 2.27 -27.63 -3.93
CA GLY A 31 3.25 -28.03 -2.91
C GLY A 31 3.33 -27.15 -1.66
N ASN A 32 2.66 -26.03 -1.61
CA ASN A 32 2.56 -25.21 -0.41
C ASN A 32 1.43 -25.69 0.51
N SER A 33 1.64 -25.59 1.81
CA SER A 33 0.53 -25.79 2.74
C SER A 33 -0.50 -24.66 2.52
N SER A 34 -1.78 -25.02 2.46
CA SER A 34 -2.89 -24.04 2.34
C SER A 34 -2.81 -22.96 3.44
N ALA A 35 -2.28 -23.33 4.60
CA ALA A 35 -2.03 -22.42 5.72
C ALA A 35 -1.01 -21.31 5.36
N ALA A 36 0.12 -21.64 4.75
CA ALA A 36 1.14 -20.66 4.37
C ALA A 36 0.62 -19.68 3.32
N VAL A 37 -0.15 -20.18 2.34
CA VAL A 37 -0.79 -19.36 1.31
C VAL A 37 -1.80 -18.38 1.93
N LEU A 38 -2.70 -18.86 2.78
CA LEU A 38 -3.70 -18.03 3.47
C LEU A 38 -3.04 -16.99 4.36
N ARG A 39 -2.01 -17.37 5.11
CA ARG A 39 -1.20 -16.47 5.92
C ARG A 39 -0.67 -15.29 5.09
N SER A 40 -0.08 -15.59 3.93
CA SER A 40 0.45 -14.57 3.04
C SER A 40 -0.64 -13.61 2.53
N VAL A 41 -1.76 -14.16 2.06
CA VAL A 41 -2.91 -13.38 1.56
C VAL A 41 -3.46 -12.45 2.65
N VAL A 42 -3.71 -12.96 3.85
CA VAL A 42 -4.28 -12.17 4.95
C VAL A 42 -3.30 -11.10 5.44
N THR A 43 -2.02 -11.46 5.59
CA THR A 43 -0.97 -10.48 5.94
C THR A 43 -0.95 -9.33 4.95
N TYR A 44 -1.00 -9.64 3.65
CA TYR A 44 -1.02 -8.60 2.63
C TYR A 44 -2.28 -7.73 2.68
N LEU A 45 -3.45 -8.35 2.84
CA LEU A 45 -4.73 -7.63 2.93
C LEU A 45 -4.74 -6.63 4.08
N ILE A 46 -4.29 -7.01 5.28
CA ILE A 46 -4.26 -6.13 6.45
C ILE A 46 -3.34 -4.94 6.23
N VAL A 47 -2.13 -5.20 5.75
CA VAL A 47 -1.16 -4.15 5.45
C VAL A 47 -1.66 -3.21 4.36
N TYR A 48 -2.22 -3.78 3.30
CA TYR A 48 -2.79 -3.01 2.20
C TYR A 48 -3.98 -2.16 2.63
N ALA A 49 -4.88 -2.72 3.45
CA ALA A 49 -6.02 -1.99 3.97
C ALA A 49 -5.58 -0.76 4.79
N ALA A 50 -4.65 -0.91 5.73
CA ALA A 50 -4.13 0.20 6.53
C ALA A 50 -3.53 1.30 5.64
N THR A 51 -2.64 0.92 4.74
CA THR A 51 -1.90 1.86 3.90
C THR A 51 -2.82 2.57 2.89
N ASN A 52 -3.72 1.81 2.25
CA ASN A 52 -4.61 2.34 1.22
C ASN A 52 -5.67 3.27 1.81
N LEU A 53 -6.29 2.90 2.93
CA LEU A 53 -7.24 3.76 3.65
C LEU A 53 -6.57 5.06 4.09
N GLY A 54 -5.33 4.99 4.59
CA GLY A 54 -4.55 6.17 4.95
C GLY A 54 -4.34 7.10 3.75
N MET A 55 -3.93 6.56 2.61
CA MET A 55 -3.70 7.36 1.40
C MET A 55 -5.00 7.99 0.88
N PHE A 56 -6.14 7.26 0.89
CA PHE A 56 -7.43 7.85 0.54
C PHE A 56 -7.87 8.94 1.53
N GLY A 57 -7.53 8.81 2.82
CA GLY A 57 -7.72 9.86 3.81
C GLY A 57 -6.96 11.15 3.47
N ILE A 58 -5.71 11.05 3.00
CA ILE A 58 -4.93 12.19 2.51
C ILE A 58 -5.61 12.81 1.27
N ILE A 59 -6.01 11.98 0.31
CA ILE A 59 -6.70 12.46 -0.90
C ILE A 59 -7.95 13.22 -0.53
N LEU A 60 -8.75 12.70 0.41
CA LEU A 60 -9.96 13.37 0.88
C LEU A 60 -9.65 14.73 1.48
N ALA A 61 -8.60 14.85 2.31
CA ALA A 61 -8.19 16.12 2.92
C ALA A 61 -7.79 17.16 1.86
N VAL A 62 -6.94 16.77 0.91
CA VAL A 62 -6.44 17.66 -0.15
C VAL A 62 -7.57 18.04 -1.12
N SER A 63 -8.35 17.05 -1.58
CA SER A 63 -9.44 17.30 -2.55
C SER A 63 -10.55 18.18 -1.99
N ARG A 64 -10.80 18.17 -0.67
CA ARG A 64 -11.74 19.09 -0.03
C ARG A 64 -11.28 20.54 -0.12
N LYS A 65 -9.98 20.80 -0.01
CA LYS A 65 -9.41 22.15 -0.16
C LYS A 65 -9.37 22.56 -1.64
N THR A 66 -8.80 21.72 -2.50
CA THR A 66 -8.54 22.06 -3.90
C THR A 66 -9.73 21.86 -4.82
N ARG A 67 -10.78 21.17 -4.35
CA ARG A 67 -11.95 20.74 -5.15
C ARG A 67 -11.58 19.96 -6.41
N SER A 68 -10.43 19.28 -6.36
CA SER A 68 -9.86 18.55 -7.50
C SER A 68 -9.27 17.21 -7.06
N GLY A 69 -9.36 16.21 -7.93
CA GLY A 69 -8.64 14.94 -7.82
C GLY A 69 -7.45 14.85 -8.77
N GLU A 70 -7.08 15.95 -9.41
CA GLU A 70 -5.91 15.97 -10.31
C GLU A 70 -4.61 15.92 -9.51
N LEU A 71 -3.62 15.22 -10.04
CA LEU A 71 -2.32 15.04 -9.39
C LEU A 71 -1.62 16.39 -9.14
N ALA A 72 -1.76 17.32 -10.08
CA ALA A 72 -1.20 18.67 -9.96
C ALA A 72 -1.71 19.42 -8.72
N SER A 73 -2.93 19.12 -8.23
CA SER A 73 -3.49 19.72 -7.02
C SER A 73 -2.77 19.32 -5.73
N PHE A 74 -1.88 18.33 -5.79
CA PHE A 74 -1.02 17.89 -4.70
C PHE A 74 0.36 18.58 -4.73
N GLY A 75 0.60 19.46 -5.71
CA GLY A 75 1.86 20.19 -5.84
C GLY A 75 2.20 20.94 -4.55
N GLY A 76 3.45 20.83 -4.12
CA GLY A 76 3.97 21.54 -2.93
C GLY A 76 3.30 21.17 -1.60
N LEU A 77 2.56 20.07 -1.52
CA LEU A 77 1.82 19.67 -0.31
C LEU A 77 2.71 19.69 0.94
N PHE A 78 3.97 19.29 0.81
CA PHE A 78 4.90 19.27 1.93
C PHE A 78 5.23 20.68 2.46
N SER A 79 5.19 21.71 1.62
CA SER A 79 5.54 23.08 2.02
C SER A 79 4.49 23.75 2.91
N TYR A 80 3.20 23.47 2.68
CA TYR A 80 2.09 24.10 3.43
C TYR A 80 1.34 23.15 4.36
N ALA A 81 1.47 21.84 4.19
CA ALA A 81 0.87 20.82 5.05
C ALA A 81 1.87 19.65 5.29
N PRO A 82 3.04 19.90 5.93
CA PRO A 82 4.13 18.94 6.02
C PRO A 82 3.73 17.60 6.68
N GLY A 83 2.83 17.63 7.67
CA GLY A 83 2.33 16.42 8.31
C GLY A 83 1.54 15.52 7.35
N LEU A 84 0.68 16.09 6.51
CA LEU A 84 -0.05 15.34 5.49
C LEU A 84 0.89 14.87 4.37
N GLY A 85 1.84 15.70 3.95
CA GLY A 85 2.85 15.34 2.97
C GLY A 85 3.75 14.18 3.43
N ALA A 86 4.17 14.21 4.68
CA ALA A 86 4.96 13.14 5.28
C ALA A 86 4.17 11.81 5.37
N LEU A 87 2.93 11.85 5.87
CA LEU A 87 2.06 10.67 5.91
C LEU A 87 1.78 10.12 4.52
N ALA A 88 1.47 10.98 3.54
CA ALA A 88 1.28 10.56 2.15
C ALA A 88 2.53 9.85 1.60
N THR A 89 3.73 10.38 1.91
CA THR A 89 4.99 9.76 1.51
C THR A 89 5.16 8.39 2.15
N ILE A 90 4.85 8.23 3.44
CA ILE A 90 4.88 6.94 4.14
C ILE A 90 3.92 5.95 3.47
N PHE A 91 2.69 6.34 3.18
CA PHE A 91 1.72 5.46 2.53
C PHE A 91 2.15 5.06 1.11
N LEU A 92 2.61 6.01 0.29
CA LEU A 92 3.07 5.73 -1.07
C LEU A 92 4.33 4.85 -1.08
N ALA A 93 5.27 5.11 -0.18
CA ALA A 93 6.46 4.29 -0.01
C ALA A 93 6.11 2.86 0.45
N SER A 94 5.12 2.72 1.34
CA SER A 94 4.59 1.42 1.76
C SER A 94 3.93 0.68 0.58
N LEU A 95 3.07 1.33 -0.19
CA LEU A 95 2.46 0.75 -1.40
C LEU A 95 3.52 0.34 -2.44
N ALA A 96 4.59 1.10 -2.56
CA ALA A 96 5.74 0.73 -3.39
C ALA A 96 6.47 -0.51 -2.87
N GLY A 97 6.40 -0.79 -1.57
CA GLY A 97 7.07 -1.91 -0.91
C GLY A 97 8.46 -1.57 -0.40
N ILE A 98 8.66 -0.33 0.07
CA ILE A 98 9.94 0.12 0.62
C ILE A 98 10.06 -0.31 2.09
N PRO A 99 11.16 -1.04 2.49
CA PRO A 99 11.45 -1.30 3.89
C PRO A 99 11.70 0.00 4.68
N PRO A 100 11.38 0.07 5.94
CA PRO A 100 10.76 -0.92 6.83
C PRO A 100 9.24 -0.75 6.97
N LEU A 101 8.52 -0.43 5.89
CA LEU A 101 7.08 -0.17 5.92
C LEU A 101 6.26 -1.44 5.70
N GLY A 102 4.99 -1.43 6.14
CA GLY A 102 4.11 -2.60 6.09
C GLY A 102 4.00 -3.24 4.71
N GLY A 103 3.91 -2.45 3.63
CA GLY A 103 3.81 -2.96 2.27
C GLY A 103 4.97 -3.84 1.82
N TRP A 104 6.16 -3.64 2.40
CA TRP A 104 7.29 -4.54 2.21
C TRP A 104 6.97 -5.96 2.72
N ILE A 105 6.43 -6.06 3.94
CA ILE A 105 6.09 -7.36 4.55
C ILE A 105 5.02 -8.08 3.72
N GLY A 106 3.97 -7.38 3.27
CA GLY A 106 2.95 -7.95 2.40
C GLY A 106 3.55 -8.51 1.10
N LYS A 107 4.35 -7.72 0.39
CA LYS A 107 5.02 -8.17 -0.83
C LYS A 107 5.98 -9.32 -0.58
N PHE A 108 6.81 -9.19 0.45
CA PHE A 108 7.79 -10.23 0.79
C PHE A 108 7.11 -11.58 1.05
N SER A 109 6.04 -11.61 1.84
CA SER A 109 5.29 -12.85 2.11
C SER A 109 4.65 -13.44 0.84
N ALA A 110 4.17 -12.59 -0.08
CA ALA A 110 3.61 -13.05 -1.35
C ALA A 110 4.69 -13.65 -2.26
N PHE A 111 5.85 -13.00 -2.37
CA PHE A 111 6.99 -13.52 -3.13
C PHE A 111 7.53 -14.82 -2.52
N GLN A 112 7.66 -14.87 -1.19
CA GLN A 112 8.12 -16.06 -0.49
C GLN A 112 7.21 -17.25 -0.81
N ALA A 113 5.89 -17.08 -0.72
CA ALA A 113 4.93 -18.14 -0.97
C ALA A 113 5.04 -18.73 -2.39
N VAL A 114 5.21 -17.89 -3.43
CA VAL A 114 5.33 -18.39 -4.80
C VAL A 114 6.68 -19.01 -5.12
N LEU A 115 7.76 -18.54 -4.47
CA LEU A 115 9.10 -19.11 -4.65
C LEU A 115 9.25 -20.46 -3.93
N GLU A 116 8.65 -20.59 -2.72
CA GLU A 116 8.66 -21.83 -1.95
C GLU A 116 7.85 -22.95 -2.62
N ALA A 117 6.90 -22.62 -3.50
CA ALA A 117 6.22 -23.62 -4.32
C ALA A 117 7.17 -24.39 -5.24
N GLY A 118 8.33 -23.82 -5.59
CA GLY A 118 9.38 -24.47 -6.37
C GLY A 118 8.98 -24.82 -7.81
N THR A 119 7.89 -24.23 -8.33
CA THR A 119 7.33 -24.55 -9.63
C THR A 119 7.72 -23.51 -10.68
N THR A 120 7.70 -23.90 -11.94
CA THR A 120 7.96 -22.98 -13.05
C THR A 120 6.99 -21.79 -13.03
N TRP A 121 5.70 -22.03 -12.72
CA TRP A 121 4.71 -20.98 -12.63
C TRP A 121 4.95 -20.04 -11.45
N GLY A 122 5.43 -20.56 -10.32
CA GLY A 122 5.83 -19.73 -9.17
C GLY A 122 6.96 -18.76 -9.55
N TYR A 123 7.97 -19.23 -10.25
CA TYR A 123 9.07 -18.39 -10.74
C TYR A 123 8.58 -17.33 -11.76
N VAL A 124 7.72 -17.71 -12.70
CA VAL A 124 7.13 -16.78 -13.68
C VAL A 124 6.35 -15.68 -12.97
N LEU A 125 5.50 -16.04 -12.00
CA LEU A 125 4.73 -15.08 -11.22
C LEU A 125 5.63 -14.15 -10.40
N ALA A 126 6.70 -14.67 -9.80
CA ALA A 126 7.68 -13.86 -9.10
C ALA A 126 8.34 -12.82 -10.02
N VAL A 127 8.75 -13.21 -11.22
CA VAL A 127 9.33 -12.28 -12.20
C VAL A 127 8.32 -11.20 -12.62
N ILE A 128 7.08 -11.59 -12.95
CA ILE A 128 6.01 -10.64 -13.30
C ILE A 128 5.76 -9.69 -12.13
N GLY A 129 5.69 -10.20 -10.90
CA GLY A 129 5.52 -9.41 -9.69
C GLY A 129 6.67 -8.41 -9.49
N ALA A 130 7.92 -8.85 -9.67
CA ALA A 130 9.09 -7.97 -9.57
C ALA A 130 9.03 -6.82 -10.57
N VAL A 131 8.73 -7.10 -11.84
CA VAL A 131 8.56 -6.08 -12.88
C VAL A 131 7.44 -5.10 -12.51
N ASN A 132 6.28 -5.60 -12.06
CA ASN A 132 5.18 -4.76 -11.62
C ASN A 132 5.54 -3.89 -10.40
N SER A 133 6.38 -4.38 -9.49
CA SER A 133 6.87 -3.60 -8.34
C SER A 133 7.73 -2.41 -8.79
N VAL A 134 8.59 -2.60 -9.78
CA VAL A 134 9.40 -1.51 -10.37
C VAL A 134 8.51 -0.48 -11.07
N ILE A 135 7.51 -0.93 -11.83
CA ILE A 135 6.53 -0.05 -12.47
C ILE A 135 5.76 0.75 -11.42
N ALA A 136 5.35 0.10 -10.33
CA ALA A 136 4.63 0.72 -9.23
C ALA A 136 5.45 1.81 -8.55
N PHE A 137 6.73 1.59 -8.32
CA PHE A 137 7.66 2.58 -7.79
C PHE A 137 7.67 3.84 -8.67
N GLY A 138 7.62 3.70 -9.99
CA GLY A 138 7.61 4.82 -10.93
C GLY A 138 6.40 5.74 -10.75
N TYR A 139 5.18 5.21 -10.67
CA TYR A 139 4.00 6.07 -10.53
C TYR A 139 3.80 6.60 -9.10
N TYR A 140 4.16 5.86 -8.05
CA TYR A 140 4.17 6.41 -6.69
C TYR A 140 5.24 7.48 -6.51
N GLY A 141 6.43 7.27 -7.09
CA GLY A 141 7.50 8.25 -7.11
C GLY A 141 7.09 9.55 -7.80
N ASN A 142 6.29 9.47 -8.87
CA ASN A 142 5.77 10.66 -9.53
C ASN A 142 4.82 11.46 -8.63
N VAL A 143 3.97 10.80 -7.83
CA VAL A 143 3.14 11.50 -6.84
C VAL A 143 3.99 12.16 -5.76
N MET A 144 4.97 11.43 -5.22
CA MET A 144 5.91 12.00 -4.23
C MET A 144 6.64 13.21 -4.79
N ARG A 145 7.14 13.12 -6.03
CA ARG A 145 7.80 14.25 -6.70
C ARG A 145 6.87 15.46 -6.82
N GLU A 146 5.59 15.26 -7.15
CA GLU A 146 4.61 16.35 -7.23
C GLU A 146 4.47 17.04 -5.87
N MET A 147 4.29 16.27 -4.79
CA MET A 147 4.12 16.81 -3.44
C MET A 147 5.35 17.54 -2.88
N TRP A 148 6.55 17.10 -3.26
CA TRP A 148 7.79 17.63 -2.69
C TRP A 148 8.47 18.69 -3.55
N MET A 149 8.39 18.59 -4.88
CA MET A 149 9.25 19.34 -5.79
C MET A 149 8.49 20.33 -6.69
N ARG A 150 7.16 20.22 -6.76
CA ARG A 150 6.37 21.14 -7.57
C ARG A 150 5.88 22.33 -6.75
N PRO A 151 5.68 23.49 -7.39
CA PRO A 151 5.08 24.64 -6.72
C PRO A 151 3.64 24.35 -6.30
N VAL A 152 3.18 25.08 -5.28
CA VAL A 152 1.78 25.02 -4.86
C VAL A 152 0.90 25.58 -5.98
N PRO A 153 -0.12 24.86 -6.43
CA PRO A 153 -1.08 25.38 -7.39
C PRO A 153 -1.71 26.67 -6.88
N ASP A 154 -1.87 27.66 -7.76
CA ASP A 154 -2.45 28.97 -7.46
C ASP A 154 -1.81 29.73 -6.29
N GLY A 155 -0.68 29.25 -5.76
CA GLY A 155 0.04 29.85 -4.64
C GLY A 155 -0.71 29.81 -3.29
N ASP A 156 -1.83 29.09 -3.19
CA ASP A 156 -2.62 29.00 -1.96
C ASP A 156 -1.96 28.07 -0.92
N THR A 157 -1.23 28.65 0.01
CA THR A 157 -0.58 27.97 1.13
C THR A 157 -1.43 27.92 2.39
N SER A 158 -2.73 28.25 2.34
CA SER A 158 -3.61 28.17 3.49
C SER A 158 -3.70 26.74 4.05
N ALA A 159 -3.90 26.62 5.36
CA ALA A 159 -3.94 25.32 6.02
C ALA A 159 -5.09 24.43 5.52
N ILE A 160 -4.83 23.14 5.39
CA ILE A 160 -5.87 22.14 5.09
C ILE A 160 -6.69 21.87 6.34
N ALA A 161 -7.98 22.20 6.30
CA ALA A 161 -8.90 21.86 7.37
C ALA A 161 -9.08 20.33 7.45
N THR A 162 -8.54 19.73 8.49
CA THR A 162 -8.64 18.29 8.72
C THR A 162 -9.50 18.03 9.95
N PRO A 163 -10.75 17.55 9.81
CA PRO A 163 -11.63 17.24 10.92
C PRO A 163 -11.03 16.20 11.87
N ALA A 164 -11.38 16.26 13.17
CA ALA A 164 -10.85 15.37 14.18
C ALA A 164 -10.98 13.85 13.83
N PRO A 165 -12.13 13.37 13.30
CA PRO A 165 -12.24 11.98 12.88
C PRO A 165 -11.23 11.58 11.78
N LEU A 166 -10.96 12.49 10.83
CA LEU A 166 -10.00 12.23 9.76
C LEU A 166 -8.57 12.23 10.31
N LYS A 167 -8.23 13.13 11.24
CA LYS A 167 -6.93 13.12 11.92
C LYS A 167 -6.70 11.80 12.66
N LEU A 168 -7.72 11.33 13.38
CA LEU A 168 -7.65 10.05 14.09
C LEU A 168 -7.45 8.88 13.12
N ALA A 169 -8.22 8.82 12.03
CA ALA A 169 -8.08 7.78 11.01
C ALA A 169 -6.69 7.78 10.37
N LEU A 170 -6.15 8.96 10.03
CA LEU A 170 -4.79 9.11 9.49
C LEU A 170 -3.72 8.70 10.50
N GLY A 171 -3.91 9.03 11.79
CA GLY A 171 -3.03 8.60 12.87
C GLY A 171 -3.00 7.08 13.03
N ILE A 172 -4.18 6.46 13.10
CA ILE A 172 -4.30 4.98 13.23
C ILE A 172 -3.68 4.28 12.02
N THR A 173 -4.02 4.69 10.80
CA THR A 173 -3.52 4.05 9.58
C THR A 173 -2.02 4.27 9.39
N GLY A 174 -1.50 5.46 9.74
CA GLY A 174 -0.08 5.76 9.72
C GLY A 174 0.71 4.92 10.72
N LEU A 175 0.23 4.85 11.97
CA LEU A 175 0.83 4.01 13.01
C LEU A 175 0.78 2.53 12.62
N ALA A 176 -0.36 2.05 12.10
CA ALA A 176 -0.48 0.67 11.64
C ALA A 176 0.49 0.36 10.49
N THR A 177 0.62 1.26 9.51
CA THR A 177 1.56 1.08 8.40
C THR A 177 3.02 0.98 8.86
N LEU A 178 3.41 1.79 9.86
CA LEU A 178 4.75 1.74 10.44
C LEU A 178 4.92 0.50 11.33
N ALA A 179 3.98 0.24 12.24
CA ALA A 179 4.07 -0.87 13.19
C ALA A 179 4.13 -2.23 12.46
N LEU A 180 3.27 -2.45 11.47
CA LEU A 180 3.25 -3.69 10.67
C LEU A 180 4.54 -3.89 9.86
N GLY A 181 5.26 -2.82 9.54
CA GLY A 181 6.54 -2.90 8.85
C GLY A 181 7.74 -3.11 9.77
N ILE A 182 7.79 -2.39 10.90
CA ILE A 182 8.89 -2.45 11.86
C ILE A 182 8.81 -3.73 12.73
N LEU A 183 7.58 -4.19 13.00
CA LEU A 183 7.30 -5.38 13.80
C LEU A 183 6.63 -6.46 12.92
N PRO A 184 7.36 -7.11 12.02
CA PRO A 184 6.80 -8.06 11.06
C PRO A 184 6.07 -9.22 11.75
N GLY A 185 6.51 -9.61 12.95
CA GLY A 185 5.83 -10.63 13.75
C GLY A 185 4.36 -10.30 14.04
N VAL A 186 4.00 -9.02 14.19
CA VAL A 186 2.60 -8.61 14.39
C VAL A 186 1.78 -8.86 13.12
N ALA A 187 2.30 -8.45 11.95
CA ALA A 187 1.62 -8.66 10.68
C ALA A 187 1.45 -10.15 10.37
N LEU A 188 2.48 -10.96 10.61
CA LEU A 188 2.46 -12.39 10.39
C LEU A 188 1.53 -13.12 11.36
N HIS A 189 1.47 -12.69 12.63
CA HIS A 189 0.57 -13.28 13.64
C HIS A 189 -0.91 -13.13 13.25
N PHE A 190 -1.30 -11.99 12.69
CA PHE A 190 -2.66 -11.84 12.13
C PHE A 190 -2.91 -12.81 10.95
N GLY A 191 -1.90 -13.10 10.15
CA GLY A 191 -1.96 -14.13 9.12
C GLY A 191 -2.15 -15.53 9.71
N ASP A 192 -1.52 -15.83 10.85
CA ASP A 192 -1.64 -17.12 11.55
C ASP A 192 -3.02 -17.31 12.19
N ILE A 193 -3.60 -16.26 12.78
CA ILE A 193 -4.96 -16.29 13.36
C ILE A 193 -5.99 -16.62 12.27
N ALA A 194 -5.79 -16.18 11.05
CA ALA A 194 -6.67 -16.48 9.93
C ALA A 194 -6.60 -17.94 9.47
N VAL A 195 -5.56 -18.67 9.88
CA VAL A 195 -5.47 -20.12 9.66
C VAL A 195 -6.33 -20.86 10.70
N PHE A 196 -7.63 -20.58 10.64
CA PHE A 196 -8.63 -21.23 11.49
C PHE A 196 -8.78 -22.75 11.26
N SER A 197 -7.99 -23.36 10.40
CA SER A 197 -8.10 -24.77 10.06
C SER A 197 -7.90 -25.71 11.26
N SER A 198 -7.18 -25.29 12.30
CA SER A 198 -7.04 -26.08 13.53
C SER A 198 -8.20 -25.90 14.52
N ALA A 199 -9.03 -24.89 14.35
CA ALA A 199 -10.15 -24.63 15.27
C ALA A 199 -11.48 -25.27 14.82
N PHE A 200 -11.59 -25.66 13.54
CA PHE A 200 -12.81 -26.27 12.97
C PHE A 200 -12.54 -27.62 12.29
N GLY A 201 -11.32 -28.12 12.35
CA GLY A 201 -10.90 -29.41 11.79
C GLY A 201 -10.57 -30.40 12.90
N GLY A 202 -11.54 -30.68 13.76
CA GLY A 202 -11.55 -31.81 14.68
C GLY A 202 -12.57 -32.83 14.21
#